data_d1f0c23cb3e86619a461499eb184bd24
#
_entry.id   d1f0c23cb3e86619a461499eb184bd24
#
_cell.length_a   1.000
_cell.length_b   1.000
_cell.length_c   1.000
_cell.angle_alpha   90.00
_cell.angle_beta   90.00
_cell.angle_gamma   90.00
#
_symmetry.space_group_name_H-M   'P 1'
#
loop_
_entity.id
_entity.type
_entity.pdbx_description
1 polymer ?
#
loop_
_entity_poly.entity_id
_entity_poly.type
_entity_poly.pdbx_seq_one_letter_code
_entity_poly.pdbx_strand_id
1 'polypeptide(L)'
;GDGEKIVFVGRCAPQDRTAALSRVATVIHAGSDCLTADYLIGELGRKGIERLFIEGGSRVLTLFLSENRIDYLRVAVAPFFVGEPSAPRMTIGAKFPFDKDRRMTVLDVKKVGDMTVTDYALGQQATDRTRLLQAIGLSLKCPPSDKAYSVGAVLVTRDGQVFTGYSRETAPDNHAEEETILKAEQAGATLEG
;
A
#
# COMPACT_ATOMS: atom_id res chain seq x y z
N GLY A 1 13.28 -22.70 7.77
CA GLY A 1 13.32 -21.67 8.80
C GLY A 1 12.62 -22.16 10.04
N ASP A 2 13.14 -21.81 11.20
CA ASP A 2 12.67 -22.28 12.52
C ASP A 2 11.53 -21.40 13.08
N GLY A 3 10.85 -20.63 12.23
CA GLY A 3 9.73 -19.78 12.62
C GLY A 3 8.43 -20.55 12.87
N GLU A 4 7.54 -20.00 13.68
CA GLU A 4 6.19 -20.53 13.88
C GLU A 4 5.49 -20.66 12.52
N LYS A 5 4.88 -21.81 12.29
CA LYS A 5 4.05 -22.07 11.11
C LYS A 5 2.59 -22.03 11.52
N ILE A 6 1.80 -21.20 10.85
CA ILE A 6 0.37 -21.05 11.10
C ILE A 6 -0.39 -21.48 9.84
N VAL A 7 -1.39 -22.33 10.00
CA VAL A 7 -2.25 -22.80 8.91
C VAL A 7 -3.70 -22.48 9.26
N PHE A 8 -4.33 -21.71 8.42
CA PHE A 8 -5.77 -21.43 8.53
C PHE A 8 -6.55 -22.48 7.74
N VAL A 9 -7.53 -23.06 8.36
CA VAL A 9 -8.41 -24.08 7.76
C VAL A 9 -9.86 -23.68 7.88
N GLY A 10 -10.66 -23.96 6.83
CA GLY A 10 -12.09 -23.76 6.86
C GLY A 10 -12.80 -24.74 7.80
N ARG A 11 -14.08 -24.48 8.08
CA ARG A 11 -14.91 -25.31 8.97
C ARG A 11 -15.01 -26.77 8.52
N CYS A 12 -15.08 -26.99 7.19
CA CYS A 12 -15.21 -28.32 6.58
C CYS A 12 -13.88 -28.99 6.24
N ALA A 13 -12.76 -28.51 6.80
CA ALA A 13 -11.46 -29.12 6.55
C ALA A 13 -11.41 -30.57 7.08
N PRO A 14 -10.91 -31.57 6.31
CA PRO A 14 -10.83 -32.96 6.73
C PRO A 14 -10.01 -33.12 8.00
N GLN A 15 -10.55 -33.84 8.99
CA GLN A 15 -9.91 -34.02 10.31
C GLN A 15 -8.57 -34.71 10.25
N ASP A 16 -8.43 -35.73 9.38
CA ASP A 16 -7.18 -36.44 9.18
C ASP A 16 -6.05 -35.52 8.69
N ARG A 17 -6.37 -34.61 7.76
CA ARG A 17 -5.40 -33.63 7.24
C ARG A 17 -5.06 -32.56 8.28
N THR A 18 -6.05 -32.06 9.02
CA THR A 18 -5.79 -31.07 10.07
C THR A 18 -4.99 -31.66 11.22
N ALA A 19 -5.26 -32.91 11.59
CA ALA A 19 -4.45 -33.63 12.59
C ALA A 19 -2.99 -33.85 12.13
N ALA A 20 -2.78 -34.12 10.86
CA ALA A 20 -1.42 -34.23 10.30
C ALA A 20 -0.69 -32.87 10.31
N LEU A 21 -1.37 -31.79 9.94
CA LEU A 21 -0.83 -30.42 9.98
C LEU A 21 -0.50 -29.97 11.38
N SER A 22 -1.31 -30.30 12.39
CA SER A 22 -1.10 -29.94 13.80
C SER A 22 0.19 -30.50 14.42
N ARG A 23 0.82 -31.48 13.76
CA ARG A 23 2.13 -32.00 14.18
C ARG A 23 3.30 -31.07 13.83
N VAL A 24 3.11 -30.18 12.85
CA VAL A 24 4.20 -29.35 12.29
C VAL A 24 3.86 -27.86 12.22
N ALA A 25 2.62 -27.48 12.57
CA ALA A 25 2.13 -26.12 12.51
C ALA A 25 1.02 -25.86 13.53
N THR A 26 0.83 -24.62 13.90
CA THR A 26 -0.36 -24.15 14.62
C THR A 26 -1.56 -24.10 13.66
N VAL A 27 -2.55 -24.94 13.85
CA VAL A 27 -3.76 -24.95 13.01
C VAL A 27 -4.84 -24.08 13.64
N ILE A 28 -5.31 -23.10 12.90
CA ILE A 28 -6.40 -22.21 13.31
C ILE A 28 -7.65 -22.55 12.48
N HIS A 29 -8.70 -23.01 13.17
CA HIS A 29 -9.98 -23.30 12.54
C HIS A 29 -10.83 -22.03 12.42
N ALA A 30 -11.16 -21.66 11.20
CA ALA A 30 -12.12 -20.58 10.96
C ALA A 30 -13.56 -21.08 11.21
N GLY A 31 -14.42 -20.20 11.68
CA GLY A 31 -15.85 -20.48 11.84
C GLY A 31 -16.60 -20.62 10.51
N SER A 32 -15.95 -20.36 9.37
CA SER A 32 -16.49 -20.38 8.02
C SER A 32 -15.55 -21.13 7.06
N ASP A 33 -16.09 -21.65 5.97
CA ASP A 33 -15.29 -22.20 4.87
C ASP A 33 -14.78 -21.11 3.92
N CYS A 34 -15.36 -19.91 4.00
CA CYS A 34 -14.91 -18.74 3.27
C CYS A 34 -14.01 -17.89 4.18
N LEU A 35 -12.70 -17.94 3.95
CA LEU A 35 -11.72 -17.11 4.65
C LEU A 35 -11.72 -15.72 4.01
N THR A 36 -11.81 -14.67 4.82
CA THR A 36 -11.66 -13.27 4.40
C THR A 36 -10.29 -12.74 4.80
N ALA A 37 -9.80 -11.72 4.08
CA ALA A 37 -8.55 -11.05 4.46
C ALA A 37 -8.65 -10.43 5.85
N ASP A 38 -9.80 -9.84 6.21
CA ASP A 38 -10.06 -9.28 7.55
C ASP A 38 -9.93 -10.32 8.67
N TYR A 39 -10.49 -11.51 8.46
CA TYR A 39 -10.36 -12.59 9.43
C TYR A 39 -8.88 -12.99 9.62
N LEU A 40 -8.16 -13.19 8.51
CA LEU A 40 -6.74 -13.57 8.55
C LEU A 40 -5.88 -12.51 9.26
N ILE A 41 -6.07 -11.23 8.90
CA ILE A 41 -5.36 -10.10 9.51
C ILE A 41 -5.68 -10.01 11.01
N GLY A 42 -6.96 -10.16 11.39
CA GLY A 42 -7.37 -10.11 12.79
C GLY A 42 -6.74 -11.23 13.65
N GLU A 43 -6.71 -12.47 13.13
CA GLU A 43 -6.08 -13.60 13.84
C GLU A 43 -4.56 -13.42 13.97
N LEU A 44 -3.90 -12.96 12.91
CA LEU A 44 -2.46 -12.68 12.92
C LEU A 44 -2.13 -11.50 13.86
N GLY A 45 -2.95 -10.45 13.87
CA GLY A 45 -2.81 -9.31 14.77
C GLY A 45 -2.93 -9.70 16.25
N ARG A 46 -3.85 -10.62 16.61
CA ARG A 46 -3.94 -11.15 17.98
C ARG A 46 -2.70 -11.92 18.42
N LYS A 47 -1.90 -12.40 17.47
CA LYS A 47 -0.59 -13.02 17.71
C LYS A 47 0.57 -12.03 17.73
N GLY A 48 0.29 -10.71 17.67
CA GLY A 48 1.31 -9.66 17.67
C GLY A 48 1.99 -9.43 16.32
N ILE A 49 1.43 -9.95 15.22
CA ILE A 49 1.97 -9.73 13.86
C ILE A 49 1.47 -8.38 13.36
N GLU A 50 2.36 -7.41 13.28
CA GLU A 50 2.06 -6.03 12.82
C GLU A 50 2.32 -5.84 11.33
N ARG A 51 3.15 -6.70 10.73
CA ARG A 51 3.50 -6.64 9.31
C ARG A 51 3.30 -7.99 8.66
N LEU A 52 2.53 -8.01 7.58
CA LEU A 52 2.26 -9.20 6.81
C LEU A 52 2.83 -9.04 5.40
N PHE A 53 3.72 -9.94 5.01
CA PHE A 53 4.18 -10.06 3.64
C PHE A 53 3.40 -11.15 2.92
N ILE A 54 2.74 -10.80 1.82
CA ILE A 54 1.86 -11.69 1.06
C ILE A 54 2.55 -12.03 -0.26
N GLU A 55 3.05 -13.26 -0.38
CA GLU A 55 3.72 -13.70 -1.60
C GLU A 55 2.74 -14.21 -2.69
N GLY A 56 1.69 -14.83 -2.28
CA GLY A 56 0.79 -15.36 -3.29
C GLY A 56 0.63 -16.89 -3.21
N GLY A 57 0.04 -17.58 -4.04
CA GLY A 57 -0.53 -17.59 -5.38
C GLY A 57 -1.75 -16.69 -5.65
N SER A 58 -2.24 -16.86 -6.87
CA SER A 58 -3.27 -16.01 -7.45
C SER A 58 -4.51 -15.84 -6.58
N ARG A 59 -4.97 -16.88 -5.90
CA ARG A 59 -6.15 -16.80 -5.03
C ARG A 59 -5.91 -15.94 -3.80
N VAL A 60 -4.75 -16.07 -3.17
CA VAL A 60 -4.39 -15.28 -1.98
C VAL A 60 -4.22 -13.82 -2.36
N LEU A 61 -3.48 -13.52 -3.44
CA LEU A 61 -3.34 -12.15 -3.93
C LEU A 61 -4.71 -11.54 -4.31
N THR A 62 -5.56 -12.30 -4.97
CA THR A 62 -6.91 -11.84 -5.32
C THR A 62 -7.73 -11.53 -4.08
N LEU A 63 -7.70 -12.38 -3.05
CA LEU A 63 -8.42 -12.17 -1.81
C LEU A 63 -8.07 -10.82 -1.19
N PHE A 64 -6.79 -10.59 -0.92
CA PHE A 64 -6.34 -9.36 -0.27
C PHE A 64 -6.53 -8.11 -1.13
N LEU A 65 -6.30 -8.21 -2.45
CA LEU A 65 -6.49 -7.09 -3.38
C LEU A 65 -7.97 -6.73 -3.55
N SER A 66 -8.85 -7.72 -3.71
CA SER A 66 -10.29 -7.47 -3.90
C SER A 66 -10.97 -6.94 -2.65
N GLU A 67 -10.50 -7.33 -1.46
CA GLU A 67 -10.99 -6.81 -0.19
C GLU A 67 -10.29 -5.51 0.26
N ASN A 68 -9.42 -4.94 -0.58
CA ASN A 68 -8.69 -3.69 -0.29
C ASN A 68 -7.89 -3.76 1.02
N ARG A 69 -7.19 -4.90 1.24
CA ARG A 69 -6.40 -5.16 2.45
C ARG A 69 -4.91 -5.29 2.14
N ILE A 70 -4.43 -4.47 1.22
CA ILE A 70 -3.01 -4.32 0.87
C ILE A 70 -2.64 -2.85 0.94
N ASP A 71 -1.60 -2.52 1.68
CA ASP A 71 -1.06 -1.17 1.75
C ASP A 71 -0.04 -0.92 0.64
N TYR A 72 0.81 -1.91 0.36
CA TYR A 72 1.87 -1.83 -0.65
C TYR A 72 1.85 -3.04 -1.56
N LEU A 73 2.02 -2.80 -2.85
CA LEU A 73 2.19 -3.84 -3.86
C LEU A 73 3.49 -3.62 -4.61
N ARG A 74 4.35 -4.62 -4.62
CA ARG A 74 5.54 -4.67 -5.48
C ARG A 74 5.33 -5.64 -6.61
N VAL A 75 5.50 -5.17 -7.84
CA VAL A 75 5.39 -5.98 -9.05
C VAL A 75 6.73 -5.99 -9.78
N ALA A 76 7.30 -7.18 -9.96
CA ALA A 76 8.48 -7.38 -10.78
C ALA A 76 8.05 -7.98 -12.13
N VAL A 77 8.47 -7.35 -13.22
CA VAL A 77 8.17 -7.79 -14.58
C VAL A 77 9.47 -8.15 -15.27
N ALA A 78 9.62 -9.42 -15.62
CA ALA A 78 10.74 -9.92 -16.40
C ALA A 78 10.50 -9.69 -17.91
N PRO A 79 11.54 -9.43 -18.72
CA PRO A 79 11.42 -9.05 -20.12
C PRO A 79 11.25 -10.25 -21.05
N PHE A 80 10.27 -11.13 -20.76
CA PHE A 80 9.93 -12.27 -21.63
C PHE A 80 8.44 -12.60 -21.56
N PHE A 81 7.96 -13.30 -22.56
CA PHE A 81 6.58 -13.81 -22.61
C PHE A 81 6.55 -15.27 -22.19
N VAL A 82 5.69 -15.62 -21.23
CA VAL A 82 5.51 -17.00 -20.78
C VAL A 82 4.90 -17.85 -21.91
N GLY A 83 3.91 -17.32 -22.63
CA GLY A 83 3.29 -17.97 -23.79
C GLY A 83 2.47 -19.24 -23.49
N GLU A 84 2.45 -19.70 -22.25
CA GLU A 84 1.75 -20.90 -21.80
C GLU A 84 0.34 -20.53 -21.33
N PRO A 85 -0.74 -21.04 -21.99
CA PRO A 85 -2.12 -20.71 -21.62
C PRO A 85 -2.49 -21.10 -20.18
N SER A 86 -1.87 -22.14 -19.63
CA SER A 86 -2.07 -22.64 -18.27
C SER A 86 -1.21 -21.94 -17.22
N ALA A 87 -0.34 -21.01 -17.62
CA ALA A 87 0.53 -20.29 -16.70
C ALA A 87 -0.27 -19.58 -15.60
N PRO A 88 0.18 -19.64 -14.35
CA PRO A 88 -0.47 -18.94 -13.25
C PRO A 88 -0.51 -17.43 -13.50
N ARG A 89 -1.67 -16.84 -13.34
CA ARG A 89 -1.81 -15.37 -13.38
C ARG A 89 -1.55 -14.80 -12.01
N MET A 90 -1.14 -13.55 -11.94
CA MET A 90 -0.96 -12.82 -10.68
C MET A 90 -2.27 -12.80 -9.87
N THR A 91 -3.40 -12.56 -10.53
CA THR A 91 -4.73 -12.58 -9.92
C THR A 91 -5.72 -13.39 -10.77
N ILE A 92 -6.77 -13.89 -10.14
CA ILE A 92 -7.94 -14.44 -10.84
C ILE A 92 -9.02 -13.37 -11.00
N GLY A 93 -10.08 -13.69 -11.77
CA GLY A 93 -11.18 -12.75 -11.97
C GLY A 93 -11.90 -12.41 -10.67
N ALA A 94 -11.97 -11.12 -10.35
CA ALA A 94 -12.68 -10.57 -9.20
C ALA A 94 -13.01 -9.09 -9.46
N LYS A 95 -13.86 -8.49 -8.60
CA LYS A 95 -14.05 -7.05 -8.58
C LYS A 95 -12.96 -6.44 -7.71
N PHE A 96 -12.12 -5.61 -8.31
CA PHE A 96 -11.05 -4.91 -7.60
C PHE A 96 -11.45 -3.46 -7.30
N PRO A 97 -11.02 -2.88 -6.15
CA PRO A 97 -11.26 -1.48 -5.81
C PRO A 97 -10.40 -0.51 -6.65
N PHE A 98 -9.36 -1.02 -7.30
CA PHE A 98 -8.49 -0.26 -8.20
C PHE A 98 -8.76 -0.67 -9.64
N ASP A 99 -9.14 0.30 -10.47
CA ASP A 99 -9.47 0.12 -11.87
C ASP A 99 -8.98 1.33 -12.71
N LYS A 100 -9.55 1.52 -13.91
CA LYS A 100 -9.20 2.63 -14.80
C LYS A 100 -9.54 4.02 -14.23
N ASP A 101 -10.54 4.11 -13.33
CA ASP A 101 -11.02 5.36 -12.75
C ASP A 101 -10.39 5.62 -11.36
N ARG A 102 -10.02 4.58 -10.65
CA ARG A 102 -9.30 4.63 -9.37
C ARG A 102 -7.98 3.87 -9.47
N ARG A 103 -6.91 4.56 -9.77
CA ARG A 103 -5.59 3.96 -9.94
C ARG A 103 -4.79 3.88 -8.64
N MET A 104 -3.91 2.89 -8.55
CA MET A 104 -2.90 2.81 -7.50
C MET A 104 -1.88 3.95 -7.68
N THR A 105 -1.31 4.43 -6.59
CA THR A 105 -0.24 5.44 -6.63
C THR A 105 1.11 4.76 -6.88
N VAL A 106 1.80 5.14 -7.94
CA VAL A 106 3.17 4.69 -8.19
C VAL A 106 4.12 5.38 -7.22
N LEU A 107 4.88 4.60 -6.45
CA LEU A 107 5.88 5.09 -5.49
C LEU A 107 7.28 5.14 -6.09
N ASP A 108 7.64 4.07 -6.81
CA ASP A 108 8.97 3.90 -7.36
C ASP A 108 8.93 2.98 -8.58
N VAL A 109 9.81 3.23 -9.52
CA VAL A 109 10.05 2.36 -10.68
C VAL A 109 11.55 2.22 -10.86
N LYS A 110 12.04 1.01 -10.74
CA LYS A 110 13.49 0.75 -10.87
C LYS A 110 13.78 -0.49 -11.67
N LYS A 111 14.98 -0.52 -12.24
CA LYS A 111 15.55 -1.70 -12.86
C LYS A 111 16.33 -2.51 -11.81
N VAL A 112 16.04 -3.80 -11.74
CA VAL A 112 16.75 -4.75 -10.88
C VAL A 112 17.21 -5.93 -11.75
N GLY A 113 18.48 -5.97 -12.06
CA GLY A 113 18.99 -6.88 -13.08
C GLY A 113 18.42 -6.51 -14.44
N ASP A 114 17.71 -7.45 -15.06
CA ASP A 114 16.98 -7.27 -16.34
C ASP A 114 15.49 -6.97 -16.13
N MET A 115 14.97 -7.05 -14.89
CA MET A 115 13.57 -6.84 -14.57
C MET A 115 13.25 -5.37 -14.30
N THR A 116 12.00 -4.98 -14.57
CA THR A 116 11.41 -3.74 -14.07
C THR A 116 10.62 -4.05 -12.79
N VAL A 117 10.94 -3.33 -11.72
CA VAL A 117 10.24 -3.43 -10.43
C VAL A 117 9.49 -2.14 -10.19
N THR A 118 8.17 -2.24 -9.98
CA THR A 118 7.31 -1.10 -9.66
C THR A 118 6.69 -1.31 -8.28
N ASP A 119 6.82 -0.29 -7.44
CA ASP A 119 6.21 -0.22 -6.12
C ASP A 119 4.97 0.68 -6.16
N TYR A 120 3.85 0.20 -5.63
CA TYR A 120 2.58 0.91 -5.56
C TYR A 120 2.11 1.07 -4.12
N ALA A 121 1.51 2.24 -3.82
CA ALA A 121 0.70 2.45 -2.62
C ALA A 121 -0.78 2.21 -2.95
N LEU A 122 -1.47 1.46 -2.08
CA LEU A 122 -2.88 1.12 -2.19
C LEU A 122 -3.68 1.62 -0.98
N GLY A 123 -3.13 1.49 0.22
CA GLY A 123 -3.78 1.93 1.46
C GLY A 123 -3.58 3.41 1.75
N GLN A 124 -4.43 3.97 2.63
CA GLN A 124 -4.35 5.38 3.05
C GLN A 124 -3.00 5.69 3.70
N GLN A 125 -2.53 4.84 4.60
CA GLN A 125 -1.22 5.02 5.27
C GLN A 125 -0.05 5.06 4.29
N ALA A 126 -0.10 4.23 3.25
CA ALA A 126 0.92 4.23 2.20
C ALA A 126 0.89 5.54 1.40
N THR A 127 -0.32 6.05 1.12
CA THR A 127 -0.52 7.34 0.46
C THR A 127 0.00 8.49 1.33
N ASP A 128 -0.33 8.51 2.61
CA ASP A 128 0.10 9.54 3.55
C ASP A 128 1.62 9.55 3.72
N ARG A 129 2.24 8.37 3.83
CA ARG A 129 3.71 8.25 3.86
C ARG A 129 4.35 8.80 2.58
N THR A 130 3.77 8.54 1.42
CA THR A 130 4.27 9.08 0.14
C THR A 130 4.21 10.59 0.14
N ARG A 131 3.11 11.18 0.60
CA ARG A 131 2.95 12.63 0.71
C ARG A 131 3.91 13.24 1.71
N LEU A 132 4.16 12.57 2.83
CA LEU A 132 5.18 12.98 3.79
C LEU A 132 6.58 13.00 3.16
N LEU A 133 6.95 11.96 2.43
CA LEU A 133 8.24 11.91 1.71
C LEU A 133 8.33 13.01 0.64
N GLN A 134 7.23 13.33 -0.03
CA GLN A 134 7.15 14.45 -0.97
C GLN A 134 7.36 15.79 -0.25
N ALA A 135 6.73 16.00 0.91
CA ALA A 135 6.93 17.20 1.74
C ALA A 135 8.39 17.33 2.19
N ILE A 136 9.02 16.23 2.63
CA ILE A 136 10.44 16.19 2.96
C ILE A 136 11.31 16.58 1.75
N GLY A 137 11.01 16.05 0.57
CA GLY A 137 11.69 16.42 -0.68
C GLY A 137 11.54 17.92 -1.03
N LEU A 138 10.36 18.49 -0.76
CA LEU A 138 10.10 19.92 -0.97
C LEU A 138 10.90 20.80 -0.01
N SER A 139 11.11 20.38 1.23
CA SER A 139 11.90 21.13 2.20
C SER A 139 13.34 21.39 1.72
N LEU A 140 13.87 20.52 0.86
CA LEU A 140 15.20 20.69 0.27
C LEU A 140 15.28 21.82 -0.77
N LYS A 141 14.14 22.34 -1.24
CA LYS A 141 14.04 23.46 -2.18
C LYS A 141 14.01 24.82 -1.48
N CYS A 142 13.84 24.84 -0.16
CA CYS A 142 13.77 26.09 0.60
C CYS A 142 15.04 26.93 0.39
N PRO A 143 14.92 28.23 0.18
CA PRO A 143 16.06 29.13 0.21
C PRO A 143 16.84 29.00 1.53
N PRO A 144 18.18 29.07 1.53
CA PRO A 144 18.97 29.02 2.75
C PRO A 144 18.56 30.09 3.75
N SER A 145 18.56 29.76 5.05
CA SER A 145 18.29 30.70 6.14
C SER A 145 18.94 30.23 7.42
N ASP A 146 19.62 31.15 8.12
CA ASP A 146 20.20 30.89 9.44
C ASP A 146 19.15 31.05 10.57
N LYS A 147 17.95 31.57 10.25
CA LYS A 147 16.92 31.95 11.24
C LYS A 147 15.63 31.15 11.14
N ALA A 148 15.44 30.38 10.06
CA ALA A 148 14.18 29.66 9.81
C ALA A 148 14.44 28.25 9.31
N TYR A 149 13.64 27.31 9.79
CA TYR A 149 13.68 25.94 9.34
C TYR A 149 13.21 25.80 7.89
N SER A 150 13.74 24.78 7.20
CA SER A 150 13.30 24.39 5.88
C SER A 150 12.17 23.37 6.00
N VAL A 151 10.97 23.76 5.63
CA VAL A 151 9.76 22.93 5.72
C VAL A 151 9.16 22.78 4.33
N GLY A 152 8.65 21.59 4.02
CA GLY A 152 7.81 21.34 2.86
C GLY A 152 6.43 20.87 3.30
N ALA A 153 5.41 21.24 2.57
CA ALA A 153 4.03 20.86 2.85
C ALA A 153 3.33 20.25 1.62
N VAL A 154 2.42 19.33 1.88
CA VAL A 154 1.50 18.77 0.89
C VAL A 154 0.10 18.86 1.46
N LEU A 155 -0.76 19.64 0.81
CA LEU A 155 -2.18 19.77 1.14
C LEU A 155 -2.99 18.92 0.18
N VAL A 156 -3.94 18.19 0.70
CA VAL A 156 -4.87 17.38 -0.08
C VAL A 156 -6.28 17.79 0.27
N THR A 157 -7.02 18.23 -0.73
CA THR A 157 -8.42 18.58 -0.58
C THR A 157 -9.31 17.34 -0.46
N ARG A 158 -10.54 17.54 -0.02
CA ARG A 158 -11.52 16.45 0.14
C ARG A 158 -11.85 15.73 -1.18
N ASP A 159 -11.81 16.45 -2.30
CA ASP A 159 -12.00 15.92 -3.65
C ASP A 159 -10.74 15.32 -4.28
N GLY A 160 -9.62 15.28 -3.52
CA GLY A 160 -8.37 14.63 -3.91
C GLY A 160 -7.39 15.48 -4.69
N GLN A 161 -7.62 16.79 -4.85
CA GLN A 161 -6.63 17.69 -5.43
C GLN A 161 -5.41 17.79 -4.50
N VAL A 162 -4.21 17.94 -5.07
CA VAL A 162 -2.95 17.98 -4.31
C VAL A 162 -2.24 19.28 -4.59
N PHE A 163 -1.96 20.04 -3.54
CA PHE A 163 -1.17 21.26 -3.59
C PHE A 163 0.11 21.09 -2.79
N THR A 164 1.19 21.69 -3.25
CA THR A 164 2.51 21.55 -2.63
C THR A 164 3.15 22.90 -2.44
N GLY A 165 3.89 23.06 -1.33
CA GLY A 165 4.62 24.28 -1.03
C GLY A 165 5.86 24.00 -0.19
N TYR A 166 6.73 24.97 -0.08
CA TYR A 166 7.87 24.94 0.81
C TYR A 166 8.11 26.34 1.39
N SER A 167 8.70 26.40 2.56
CA SER A 167 8.92 27.68 3.26
C SER A 167 9.69 28.66 2.40
N ARG A 168 9.24 29.91 2.37
CA ARG A 168 9.87 31.00 1.61
C ARG A 168 9.84 30.80 0.09
N GLU A 169 8.82 30.11 -0.42
CA GLU A 169 8.68 29.84 -1.87
C GLU A 169 8.36 31.14 -2.63
N THR A 170 7.37 31.92 -2.17
CA THR A 170 6.94 33.16 -2.82
C THR A 170 7.33 34.41 -2.04
N ALA A 171 7.42 34.33 -0.70
CA ALA A 171 7.82 35.43 0.15
C ALA A 171 8.72 34.97 1.32
N PRO A 172 9.66 35.79 1.80
CA PRO A 172 10.67 35.40 2.80
C PRO A 172 10.10 34.91 4.13
N ASP A 173 8.92 35.33 4.50
CA ASP A 173 8.29 35.05 5.78
C ASP A 173 7.19 33.97 5.67
N ASN A 174 6.85 33.51 4.46
CA ASN A 174 5.80 32.53 4.27
C ASN A 174 6.22 31.12 4.76
N HIS A 175 5.32 30.49 5.50
CA HIS A 175 5.44 29.08 5.87
C HIS A 175 5.01 28.16 4.73
N ALA A 176 5.45 26.90 4.75
CA ALA A 176 5.13 25.93 3.71
C ALA A 176 3.62 25.66 3.60
N GLU A 177 2.92 25.67 4.73
CA GLU A 177 1.47 25.49 4.83
C GLU A 177 0.72 26.64 4.16
N GLU A 178 1.16 27.89 4.41
CA GLU A 178 0.60 29.11 3.80
C GLU A 178 0.75 29.08 2.29
N GLU A 179 1.91 28.64 1.79
CA GLU A 179 2.15 28.50 0.35
C GLU A 179 1.21 27.48 -0.31
N THR A 180 0.92 26.35 0.38
CA THR A 180 -0.01 25.36 -0.14
C THR A 180 -1.45 25.85 -0.13
N ILE A 181 -1.87 26.55 0.93
CA ILE A 181 -3.21 27.12 1.06
C ILE A 181 -3.42 28.20 -0.01
N LEU A 182 -2.48 29.10 -0.18
CA LEU A 182 -2.54 30.16 -1.19
C LEU A 182 -2.73 29.57 -2.60
N LYS A 183 -1.98 28.53 -2.94
CA LYS A 183 -2.12 27.86 -4.24
C LYS A 183 -3.48 27.16 -4.40
N ALA A 184 -4.00 26.56 -3.35
CA ALA A 184 -5.31 25.91 -3.37
C ALA A 184 -6.44 26.95 -3.55
N GLU A 185 -6.36 28.08 -2.85
CA GLU A 185 -7.31 29.20 -3.00
C GLU A 185 -7.27 29.80 -4.41
N GLN A 186 -6.07 30.03 -4.96
CA GLN A 186 -5.90 30.51 -6.33
C GLN A 186 -6.47 29.54 -7.38
N ALA A 187 -6.46 28.25 -7.09
CA ALA A 187 -7.06 27.22 -7.93
C ALA A 187 -8.59 27.07 -7.69
N GLY A 188 -9.19 27.83 -6.77
CA GLY A 188 -10.60 27.74 -6.42
C GLY A 188 -10.98 26.47 -5.66
N ALA A 189 -10.01 25.83 -4.97
CA ALA A 189 -10.27 24.62 -4.21
C ALA A 189 -11.03 24.94 -2.91
N THR A 190 -11.96 24.06 -2.52
CA THR A 190 -12.65 24.16 -1.24
C THR A 190 -11.78 23.61 -0.12
N LEU A 191 -11.47 24.44 0.87
CA LEU A 191 -10.60 24.10 2.02
C LEU A 191 -11.37 23.82 3.31
N GLU A 192 -12.71 23.85 3.26
CA GLU A 192 -13.56 23.50 4.40
C GLU A 192 -13.50 21.98 4.66
N GLY A 193 -13.11 21.58 5.85
CA GLY A 193 -13.00 20.21 6.32
C GLY A 193 -13.46 20.03 7.75
#